data_9e4a5b8348c6ef22fad64f3a00f044be
#
_entry.id   9e4a5b8348c6ef22fad64f3a00f044be
#
_cell.length_a   1.000
_cell.length_b   1.000
_cell.length_c   1.000
_cell.angle_alpha   90.00
_cell.angle_beta   90.00
_cell.angle_gamma   90.00
#
_symmetry.space_group_name_H-M   'P 1'
#
loop_
_entity.id
_entity.type
_entity.pdbx_description
1 polymer ?
#
loop_
_entity_poly.entity_id
_entity_poly.type
_entity_poly.pdbx_seq_one_letter_code
_entity_poly.pdbx_strand_id
1 'polypeptide(L)'
;MRKGITRKKIIAASLLGCVLTLQLGAFSVTLETLASGITELPFTAFLAVMQPIHLAIGLVEGAVTAAVLVFLQEARPSLLWQAESADSQKQPMTLRGVLGVMAVLAAVTAGLLSLFASAFPDGLEWSLQRLTGSTELEATGSVQAFFARIQSLTALLPDYNLAESESAAGGSAAGLIGAAVVLAAVVLLGKIIKKAAHRNGSTAPRH
;
A
#
# COMPACT_ATOMS: atom_id res chain seq x y z
N MET A 1 -8.79 -32.45 11.44
CA MET A 1 -9.58 -31.44 10.71
C MET A 1 -8.98 -30.05 10.97
N ARG A 2 -8.27 -29.43 10.03
CA ARG A 2 -7.83 -28.05 10.16
C ARG A 2 -9.06 -27.15 10.07
N LYS A 3 -9.36 -26.41 11.15
CA LYS A 3 -10.46 -25.45 11.15
C LYS A 3 -10.16 -24.37 10.12
N GLY A 4 -11.00 -24.21 9.10
CA GLY A 4 -10.88 -23.16 8.11
C GLY A 4 -10.79 -21.77 8.74
N ILE A 5 -10.25 -20.80 8.00
CA ILE A 5 -10.14 -19.41 8.45
C ILE A 5 -11.54 -18.83 8.61
N THR A 6 -11.90 -18.39 9.81
CA THR A 6 -13.21 -17.78 10.07
C THR A 6 -13.18 -16.28 9.76
N ARG A 7 -14.33 -15.70 9.40
CA ARG A 7 -14.50 -14.26 9.17
C ARG A 7 -13.91 -13.41 10.31
N LYS A 8 -14.18 -13.81 11.57
CA LYS A 8 -13.63 -13.10 12.75
C LYS A 8 -12.10 -13.10 12.77
N LYS A 9 -11.45 -14.19 12.37
CA LYS A 9 -9.99 -14.26 12.29
C LYS A 9 -9.43 -13.38 11.18
N ILE A 10 -10.09 -13.30 10.03
CA ILE A 10 -9.69 -12.40 8.94
C ILE A 10 -9.75 -10.96 9.43
N ILE A 11 -10.87 -10.53 10.02
CA ILE A 11 -11.03 -9.17 10.52
C ILE A 11 -9.96 -8.84 11.57
N ALA A 12 -9.78 -9.72 12.57
CA ALA A 12 -8.78 -9.48 13.61
C ALA A 12 -7.35 -9.44 13.05
N ALA A 13 -7.00 -10.36 12.14
CA ALA A 13 -5.67 -10.39 11.54
C ALA A 13 -5.40 -9.17 10.64
N SER A 14 -6.40 -8.71 9.89
CA SER A 14 -6.29 -7.50 9.06
C SER A 14 -6.08 -6.25 9.92
N LEU A 15 -6.91 -6.06 10.94
CA LEU A 15 -6.79 -4.92 11.85
C LEU A 15 -5.45 -4.93 12.58
N LEU A 16 -5.09 -6.04 13.21
CA LEU A 16 -3.82 -6.16 13.93
C LEU A 16 -2.62 -6.00 12.99
N GLY A 17 -2.66 -6.64 11.81
CA GLY A 17 -1.59 -6.57 10.82
C GLY A 17 -1.35 -5.14 10.34
N CYS A 18 -2.40 -4.44 9.90
CA CYS A 18 -2.28 -3.06 9.43
C CYS A 18 -1.83 -2.11 10.55
N VAL A 19 -2.42 -2.22 11.75
CA VAL A 19 -2.01 -1.39 12.89
C VAL A 19 -0.54 -1.62 13.23
N LEU A 20 -0.10 -2.89 13.36
CA LEU A 20 1.29 -3.18 13.69
C LEU A 20 2.25 -2.70 12.60
N THR A 21 1.90 -2.91 11.32
CA THR A 21 2.74 -2.48 10.19
C THR A 21 2.92 -0.96 10.19
N LEU A 22 1.84 -0.20 10.35
CA LEU A 22 1.92 1.26 10.36
C LEU A 22 2.60 1.80 11.62
N GLN A 23 2.38 1.20 12.78
CA GLN A 23 3.07 1.60 14.00
C GLN A 23 4.59 1.35 13.91
N LEU A 24 5.00 0.20 13.39
CA LEU A 24 6.41 -0.12 13.18
C LEU A 24 7.02 0.75 12.08
N GLY A 25 6.28 1.03 11.00
CA GLY A 25 6.71 1.95 9.94
C GLY A 25 6.95 3.36 10.47
N ALA A 26 5.98 3.95 11.18
CA ALA A 26 6.10 5.26 11.80
C ALA A 26 7.25 5.33 12.81
N PHE A 27 7.44 4.28 13.60
CA PHE A 27 8.57 4.16 14.52
C PHE A 27 9.91 4.11 13.77
N SER A 28 10.00 3.34 12.69
CA SER A 28 11.20 3.22 11.86
C SER A 28 11.59 4.56 11.24
N VAL A 29 10.63 5.30 10.67
CA VAL A 29 10.88 6.65 10.13
C VAL A 29 11.40 7.58 11.22
N THR A 30 10.83 7.53 12.42
CA THR A 30 11.31 8.35 13.55
C THR A 30 12.75 7.99 13.94
N LEU A 31 13.11 6.69 13.93
CA LEU A 31 14.47 6.23 14.19
C LEU A 31 15.45 6.63 13.07
N GLU A 32 15.04 6.50 11.81
CA GLU A 32 15.86 6.92 10.67
C GLU A 32 16.13 8.41 10.69
N THR A 33 15.12 9.21 11.03
CA THR A 33 15.26 10.67 11.20
C THR A 33 16.25 10.99 12.33
N LEU A 34 16.17 10.31 13.46
CA LEU A 34 17.13 10.46 14.55
C LEU A 34 18.55 10.06 14.13
N ALA A 35 18.68 8.91 13.45
CA ALA A 35 19.98 8.37 13.03
C ALA A 35 20.63 9.17 11.91
N SER A 36 19.85 9.87 11.08
CA SER A 36 20.36 10.68 9.98
C SER A 36 21.17 11.88 10.46
N GLY A 37 20.87 12.41 11.65
CA GLY A 37 21.49 13.63 12.18
C GLY A 37 21.26 14.88 11.32
N ILE A 38 20.39 14.81 10.30
CA ILE A 38 20.14 15.90 9.34
C ILE A 38 19.10 16.88 9.89
N THR A 39 18.26 16.43 10.83
CA THR A 39 17.17 17.22 11.36
C THR A 39 17.30 17.45 12.85
N GLU A 40 16.91 18.63 13.31
CA GLU A 40 16.83 18.98 14.74
C GLU A 40 15.51 18.56 15.39
N LEU A 41 14.79 17.57 14.79
CA LEU A 41 13.51 17.09 15.32
C LEU A 41 13.72 16.33 16.63
N PRO A 42 13.11 16.78 17.75
CA PRO A 42 13.18 16.06 19.01
C PRO A 42 12.50 14.68 18.87
N PHE A 43 13.28 13.61 19.04
CA PHE A 43 12.81 12.22 18.86
C PHE A 43 11.49 11.92 19.60
N THR A 44 11.42 12.28 20.88
CA THR A 44 10.24 12.02 21.72
C THR A 44 9.00 12.78 21.26
N ALA A 45 9.16 14.03 20.84
CA ALA A 45 8.06 14.84 20.33
C ALA A 45 7.57 14.30 18.97
N PHE A 46 8.50 13.96 18.08
CA PHE A 46 8.16 13.41 16.77
C PHE A 46 7.47 12.06 16.92
N LEU A 47 7.99 11.17 17.76
CA LEU A 47 7.36 9.88 18.04
C LEU A 47 5.95 10.05 18.63
N ALA A 48 5.77 10.97 19.57
CA ALA A 48 4.47 11.22 20.21
C ALA A 48 3.39 11.74 19.26
N VAL A 49 3.78 12.39 18.17
CA VAL A 49 2.85 12.88 17.13
C VAL A 49 2.64 11.82 16.06
N MET A 50 3.70 11.13 15.62
CA MET A 50 3.65 10.11 14.58
C MET A 50 2.79 8.88 14.96
N GLN A 51 2.93 8.38 16.18
CA GLN A 51 2.28 7.12 16.58
C GLN A 51 0.75 7.23 16.62
N PRO A 52 0.12 8.25 17.23
CA PRO A 52 -1.34 8.33 17.27
C PRO A 52 -1.99 8.48 15.89
N ILE A 53 -1.40 9.29 14.99
CA ILE A 53 -1.97 9.48 13.65
C ILE A 53 -1.87 8.18 12.83
N HIS A 54 -0.74 7.48 12.89
CA HIS A 54 -0.56 6.22 12.19
C HIS A 54 -1.38 5.08 12.81
N LEU A 55 -1.74 5.16 14.10
CA LEU A 55 -2.72 4.26 14.69
C LEU A 55 -4.10 4.44 14.06
N ALA A 56 -4.55 5.68 13.92
CA ALA A 56 -5.84 5.98 13.30
C ALA A 56 -5.88 5.51 11.83
N ILE A 57 -4.82 5.79 11.06
CA ILE A 57 -4.68 5.32 9.68
C ILE A 57 -4.72 3.79 9.64
N GLY A 58 -3.96 3.11 10.50
CA GLY A 58 -3.88 1.65 10.56
C GLY A 58 -5.23 0.97 10.86
N LEU A 59 -6.06 1.59 11.67
CA LEU A 59 -7.41 1.10 11.93
C LEU A 59 -8.30 1.19 10.69
N VAL A 60 -8.24 2.30 9.95
CA VAL A 60 -9.01 2.50 8.72
C VAL A 60 -8.53 1.53 7.63
N GLU A 61 -7.22 1.45 7.39
CA GLU A 61 -6.64 0.51 6.42
C GLU A 61 -6.94 -0.95 6.77
N GLY A 62 -6.87 -1.29 8.06
CA GLY A 62 -7.23 -2.62 8.55
C GLY A 62 -8.70 -2.96 8.32
N ALA A 63 -9.60 -1.99 8.46
CA ALA A 63 -11.02 -2.17 8.17
C ALA A 63 -11.28 -2.38 6.67
N VAL A 64 -10.65 -1.58 5.80
CA VAL A 64 -10.74 -1.74 4.34
C VAL A 64 -10.17 -3.09 3.90
N THR A 65 -8.99 -3.46 4.40
CA THR A 65 -8.35 -4.75 4.12
C THR A 65 -9.25 -5.92 4.57
N ALA A 66 -9.82 -5.82 5.77
CA ALA A 66 -10.75 -6.82 6.28
C ALA A 66 -11.98 -6.97 5.37
N ALA A 67 -12.57 -5.85 4.93
CA ALA A 67 -13.72 -5.87 4.04
C ALA A 67 -13.41 -6.59 2.71
N VAL A 68 -12.28 -6.27 2.08
CA VAL A 68 -11.83 -6.92 0.84
C VAL A 68 -11.59 -8.42 1.04
N LEU A 69 -10.88 -8.80 2.10
CA LEU A 69 -10.57 -10.22 2.37
C LEU A 69 -11.82 -11.03 2.74
N VAL A 70 -12.77 -10.45 3.47
CA VAL A 70 -14.07 -11.09 3.75
C VAL A 70 -14.87 -11.26 2.47
N PHE A 71 -14.91 -10.24 1.61
CA PHE A 71 -15.53 -10.36 0.28
C PHE A 71 -14.92 -11.51 -0.53
N LEU A 72 -13.58 -11.60 -0.58
CA LEU A 72 -12.89 -12.68 -1.28
C LEU A 72 -13.20 -14.05 -0.67
N GLN A 73 -13.27 -14.14 0.67
CA GLN A 73 -13.63 -15.37 1.38
C GLN A 73 -15.05 -15.86 1.00
N GLU A 74 -15.99 -14.93 0.86
CA GLU A 74 -17.38 -15.25 0.53
C GLU A 74 -17.58 -15.52 -0.98
N ALA A 75 -16.95 -14.71 -1.83
CA ALA A 75 -17.10 -14.78 -3.28
C ALA A 75 -16.31 -15.95 -3.90
N ARG A 76 -15.07 -16.15 -3.45
CA ARG A 76 -14.17 -17.19 -3.98
C ARG A 76 -13.12 -17.61 -2.96
N PRO A 77 -13.48 -18.48 -2.01
CA PRO A 77 -12.57 -18.92 -0.94
C PRO A 77 -11.24 -19.52 -1.45
N SER A 78 -11.24 -20.14 -2.64
CA SER A 78 -10.03 -20.72 -3.23
C SER A 78 -8.90 -19.73 -3.54
N LEU A 79 -9.17 -18.43 -3.50
CA LEU A 79 -8.14 -17.40 -3.67
C LEU A 79 -7.36 -17.13 -2.38
N LEU A 80 -7.90 -17.53 -1.22
CA LEU A 80 -7.24 -17.35 0.05
C LEU A 80 -6.36 -18.53 0.41
N TRP A 81 -5.25 -18.25 1.07
CA TRP A 81 -4.33 -19.26 1.59
C TRP A 81 -5.08 -20.25 2.52
N GLN A 82 -4.84 -21.55 2.34
CA GLN A 82 -5.49 -22.67 3.07
C GLN A 82 -6.94 -22.99 2.63
N ALA A 83 -7.41 -22.50 1.54
CA ALA A 83 -8.73 -22.85 1.01
C ALA A 83 -8.79 -24.24 0.34
N GLU A 84 -7.70 -25.03 0.37
CA GLU A 84 -7.67 -26.41 -0.18
C GLU A 84 -8.69 -27.36 0.46
N SER A 85 -9.25 -26.98 1.63
CA SER A 85 -10.29 -27.76 2.32
C SER A 85 -11.71 -27.25 2.10
N ALA A 86 -11.87 -26.14 1.38
CA ALA A 86 -13.21 -25.66 1.00
C ALA A 86 -13.64 -26.50 -0.21
N ASP A 87 -14.76 -27.20 -0.01
CA ASP A 87 -15.42 -28.01 -1.02
C ASP A 87 -15.42 -27.25 -2.36
N SER A 88 -14.63 -27.75 -3.33
CA SER A 88 -14.43 -27.09 -4.64
C SER A 88 -15.72 -26.89 -5.44
N GLN A 89 -16.82 -27.46 -4.97
CA GLN A 89 -18.11 -27.44 -5.64
C GLN A 89 -18.96 -26.20 -5.39
N LYS A 90 -18.62 -25.34 -4.41
CA LYS A 90 -19.42 -24.14 -4.12
C LYS A 90 -18.56 -22.88 -4.13
N GLN A 91 -18.20 -22.44 -5.33
CA GLN A 91 -17.65 -21.10 -5.53
C GLN A 91 -18.75 -20.19 -6.07
N PRO A 92 -19.28 -19.25 -5.22
CA PRO A 92 -20.39 -18.39 -5.62
C PRO A 92 -20.10 -17.54 -6.84
N MET A 93 -18.83 -17.15 -7.04
CA MET A 93 -18.42 -16.32 -8.17
C MET A 93 -17.30 -16.98 -8.99
N THR A 94 -17.33 -16.73 -10.31
CA THR A 94 -16.23 -17.08 -11.19
C THR A 94 -15.01 -16.19 -10.93
N LEU A 95 -13.81 -16.66 -11.29
CA LEU A 95 -12.60 -15.84 -11.17
C LEU A 95 -12.73 -14.52 -11.95
N ARG A 96 -13.29 -14.58 -13.17
CA ARG A 96 -13.52 -13.38 -13.99
C ARG A 96 -14.48 -12.40 -13.31
N GLY A 97 -15.52 -12.90 -12.63
CA GLY A 97 -16.45 -12.08 -11.87
C GLY A 97 -15.77 -11.36 -10.70
N VAL A 98 -14.98 -12.09 -9.90
CA VAL A 98 -14.21 -11.48 -8.79
C VAL A 98 -13.22 -10.45 -9.30
N LEU A 99 -12.45 -10.78 -10.36
CA LEU A 99 -11.51 -9.83 -10.98
C LEU A 99 -12.22 -8.60 -11.54
N GLY A 100 -13.41 -8.79 -12.15
CA GLY A 100 -14.22 -7.69 -12.63
C GLY A 100 -14.67 -6.74 -11.52
N VAL A 101 -15.19 -7.28 -10.41
CA VAL A 101 -15.57 -6.47 -9.24
C VAL A 101 -14.35 -5.73 -8.66
N MET A 102 -13.23 -6.42 -8.48
CA MET A 102 -12.01 -5.78 -7.97
C MET A 102 -11.49 -4.68 -8.92
N ALA A 103 -11.53 -4.91 -10.22
CA ALA A 103 -11.13 -3.92 -11.22
C ALA A 103 -12.04 -2.68 -11.20
N VAL A 104 -13.36 -2.88 -11.07
CA VAL A 104 -14.31 -1.76 -10.94
C VAL A 104 -14.07 -0.98 -9.66
N LEU A 105 -13.90 -1.68 -8.52
CA LEU A 105 -13.58 -1.01 -7.25
C LEU A 105 -12.28 -0.22 -7.34
N ALA A 106 -11.22 -0.79 -7.91
CA ALA A 106 -9.96 -0.10 -8.11
C ALA A 106 -10.10 1.12 -9.03
N ALA A 107 -10.83 1.00 -10.14
CA ALA A 107 -11.06 2.11 -11.06
C ALA A 107 -11.90 3.23 -10.43
N VAL A 108 -12.94 2.89 -9.67
CA VAL A 108 -13.75 3.86 -8.93
C VAL A 108 -12.92 4.56 -7.85
N THR A 109 -12.10 3.81 -7.11
CA THR A 109 -11.24 4.40 -6.07
C THR A 109 -10.19 5.30 -6.67
N ALA A 110 -9.45 4.84 -7.67
CA ALA A 110 -8.35 5.59 -8.28
C ALA A 110 -8.83 6.74 -9.18
N GLY A 111 -9.97 6.58 -9.86
CA GLY A 111 -10.48 7.56 -10.81
C GLY A 111 -11.48 8.54 -10.20
N LEU A 112 -12.51 8.02 -9.50
CA LEU A 112 -13.62 8.85 -9.01
C LEU A 112 -13.38 9.34 -7.58
N LEU A 113 -13.03 8.43 -6.65
CA LEU A 113 -12.85 8.82 -5.26
C LEU A 113 -11.59 9.67 -5.05
N SER A 114 -10.58 9.56 -5.91
CA SER A 114 -9.39 10.42 -5.88
C SER A 114 -9.72 11.90 -6.14
N LEU A 115 -10.84 12.21 -6.81
CA LEU A 115 -11.31 13.60 -6.96
C LEU A 115 -11.69 14.26 -5.63
N PHE A 116 -11.99 13.47 -4.63
CA PHE A 116 -12.30 13.89 -3.27
C PHE A 116 -11.14 13.70 -2.31
N ALA A 117 -9.93 13.42 -2.84
CA ALA A 117 -8.74 13.31 -2.02
C ALA A 117 -8.51 14.64 -1.27
N SER A 118 -8.12 14.51 -0.01
CA SER A 118 -7.83 15.66 0.84
C SER A 118 -6.58 16.38 0.33
N ALA A 119 -6.62 17.70 0.30
CA ALA A 119 -5.45 18.55 0.09
C ALA A 119 -4.68 18.79 1.40
N PHE A 120 -5.15 18.25 2.53
CA PHE A 120 -4.44 18.34 3.80
C PHE A 120 -3.23 17.41 3.84
N PRO A 121 -2.18 17.78 4.59
CA PRO A 121 -0.97 16.97 4.76
C PRO A 121 -1.29 15.54 5.20
N ASP A 122 -0.49 14.58 4.75
CA ASP A 122 -0.55 13.20 5.22
C ASP A 122 -0.07 13.06 6.69
N GLY A 123 0.00 11.83 7.21
CA GLY A 123 0.37 11.59 8.60
C GLY A 123 1.81 12.03 8.94
N LEU A 124 2.76 11.91 7.99
CA LEU A 124 4.13 12.36 8.16
C LEU A 124 4.23 13.88 8.05
N GLU A 125 3.74 14.45 6.97
CA GLU A 125 3.71 15.89 6.71
C GLU A 125 2.98 16.66 7.83
N TRP A 126 1.84 16.12 8.31
CA TRP A 126 1.11 16.69 9.42
C TRP A 126 1.94 16.69 10.70
N SER A 127 2.68 15.61 10.96
CA SER A 127 3.56 15.52 12.12
C SER A 127 4.72 16.50 12.04
N LEU A 128 5.32 16.69 10.86
CA LEU A 128 6.35 17.69 10.60
C LEU A 128 5.79 19.10 10.80
N GLN A 129 4.65 19.41 10.18
CA GLN A 129 4.02 20.72 10.29
C GLN A 129 3.70 21.11 11.74
N ARG A 130 3.28 20.15 12.57
CA ARG A 130 3.01 20.38 13.99
C ARG A 130 4.26 20.72 14.79
N LEU A 131 5.41 20.22 14.40
CA LEU A 131 6.67 20.39 15.14
C LEU A 131 7.55 21.51 14.58
N THR A 132 7.57 21.68 13.27
CA THR A 132 8.48 22.63 12.59
C THR A 132 7.77 23.81 11.95
N GLY A 133 6.45 23.75 11.81
CA GLY A 133 5.67 24.74 11.07
C GLY A 133 5.71 24.55 9.53
N SER A 134 6.43 23.53 9.03
CA SER A 134 6.53 23.19 7.61
C SER A 134 6.19 21.72 7.38
N THR A 135 5.62 21.40 6.24
CA THR A 135 5.37 20.02 5.79
C THR A 135 6.63 19.37 5.22
N GLU A 136 7.64 20.18 4.87
CA GLU A 136 8.88 19.72 4.28
C GLU A 136 10.06 20.05 5.18
N LEU A 137 11.07 19.19 5.15
CA LEU A 137 12.37 19.42 5.78
C LEU A 137 13.37 19.84 4.71
N GLU A 138 14.08 20.95 4.94
CA GLU A 138 15.15 21.34 4.04
C GLU A 138 16.30 20.34 4.11
N ALA A 139 16.59 19.70 2.99
CA ALA A 139 17.71 18.79 2.85
C ALA A 139 18.95 19.55 2.36
N THR A 140 19.90 19.75 3.25
CA THR A 140 21.14 20.53 2.95
C THR A 140 22.30 19.66 2.45
N GLY A 141 22.14 18.35 2.34
CA GLY A 141 23.18 17.41 1.95
C GLY A 141 23.42 17.34 0.43
N SER A 142 24.67 17.17 0.00
CA SER A 142 25.03 17.00 -1.43
C SER A 142 24.40 15.75 -2.06
N VAL A 143 24.21 14.69 -1.29
CA VAL A 143 23.57 13.44 -1.75
C VAL A 143 22.10 13.68 -2.02
N GLN A 144 21.40 14.37 -1.12
CA GLN A 144 20.00 14.74 -1.28
C GLN A 144 19.80 15.65 -2.49
N ALA A 145 20.66 16.66 -2.68
CA ALA A 145 20.62 17.54 -3.84
C ALA A 145 20.82 16.78 -5.16
N PHE A 146 21.70 15.78 -5.19
CA PHE A 146 21.88 14.91 -6.36
C PHE A 146 20.62 14.11 -6.68
N PHE A 147 19.99 13.45 -5.69
CA PHE A 147 18.78 12.69 -5.92
C PHE A 147 17.58 13.58 -6.23
N ALA A 148 17.46 14.75 -5.62
CA ALA A 148 16.43 15.74 -5.95
C ALA A 148 16.50 16.17 -7.42
N ARG A 149 17.73 16.34 -7.97
CA ARG A 149 17.93 16.63 -9.39
C ARG A 149 17.50 15.45 -10.28
N ILE A 150 17.79 14.21 -9.89
CA ILE A 150 17.32 13.04 -10.64
C ILE A 150 15.78 12.99 -10.60
N GLN A 151 15.20 13.18 -9.43
CA GLN A 151 13.75 13.21 -9.26
C GLN A 151 13.09 14.26 -10.14
N SER A 152 13.59 15.50 -10.14
CA SER A 152 13.04 16.58 -10.96
C SER A 152 13.09 16.29 -12.47
N LEU A 153 14.06 15.48 -12.92
CA LEU A 153 14.20 15.08 -14.32
C LEU A 153 13.37 13.85 -14.70
N THR A 154 13.04 13.01 -13.73
CA THR A 154 12.40 11.70 -13.96
C THR A 154 10.96 11.63 -13.47
N ALA A 155 10.51 12.56 -12.64
CA ALA A 155 9.14 12.60 -12.15
C ALA A 155 8.19 12.94 -13.31
N LEU A 156 7.36 11.95 -13.71
CA LEU A 156 6.39 12.12 -14.78
C LEU A 156 5.15 12.90 -14.33
N LEU A 157 4.81 12.80 -13.05
CA LEU A 157 3.62 13.40 -12.43
C LEU A 157 4.03 13.95 -11.05
N PRO A 158 4.81 15.07 -11.01
CA PRO A 158 5.18 15.68 -9.75
C PRO A 158 3.92 16.10 -9.01
N ASP A 159 3.86 15.81 -7.70
CA ASP A 159 2.73 16.09 -6.81
C ASP A 159 1.38 15.60 -7.34
N TYR A 160 1.40 14.48 -8.06
CA TYR A 160 0.22 13.87 -8.71
C TYR A 160 -0.45 14.77 -9.76
N ASN A 161 0.24 15.80 -10.25
CA ASN A 161 -0.27 16.74 -11.24
C ASN A 161 0.25 16.45 -12.66
N LEU A 162 -0.58 16.72 -13.65
CA LEU A 162 -0.15 16.74 -15.06
C LEU A 162 0.44 18.13 -15.33
N ALA A 163 1.77 18.20 -15.57
CA ALA A 163 2.53 19.38 -15.97
C ALA A 163 1.86 20.74 -15.74
N GLU A 164 2.25 21.45 -14.69
CA GLU A 164 1.89 22.84 -14.36
C GLU A 164 0.40 23.15 -14.08
N SER A 165 -0.48 22.14 -13.99
CA SER A 165 -1.88 22.38 -13.64
C SER A 165 -2.27 21.65 -12.35
N GLU A 166 -2.51 22.39 -11.29
CA GLU A 166 -3.17 21.87 -10.08
C GLU A 166 -4.64 21.54 -10.41
N SER A 167 -4.87 20.37 -10.97
CA SER A 167 -6.23 19.95 -11.31
C SER A 167 -6.58 18.64 -10.65
N ALA A 168 -7.80 18.53 -10.12
CA ALA A 168 -8.34 17.27 -9.58
C ALA A 168 -8.25 16.11 -10.60
N ALA A 169 -8.25 16.41 -11.90
CA ALA A 169 -8.04 15.43 -12.96
C ALA A 169 -6.61 14.84 -12.96
N GLY A 170 -5.61 15.61 -12.50
CA GLY A 170 -4.23 15.11 -12.37
C GLY A 170 -4.12 13.95 -11.39
N GLY A 171 -4.71 14.10 -10.20
CA GLY A 171 -4.76 13.05 -9.19
C GLY A 171 -5.45 11.77 -9.67
N SER A 172 -6.58 11.91 -10.37
CA SER A 172 -7.29 10.77 -10.96
C SER A 172 -6.46 10.07 -12.04
N ALA A 173 -5.79 10.83 -12.92
CA ALA A 173 -4.91 10.28 -13.94
C ALA A 173 -3.72 9.57 -13.31
N ALA A 174 -3.07 10.16 -12.31
CA ALA A 174 -1.97 9.56 -11.56
C ALA A 174 -2.39 8.27 -10.88
N GLY A 175 -3.57 8.25 -10.22
CA GLY A 175 -4.12 7.05 -9.59
C GLY A 175 -4.37 5.91 -10.57
N LEU A 176 -4.97 6.19 -11.72
CA LEU A 176 -5.23 5.17 -12.75
C LEU A 176 -3.94 4.65 -13.40
N ILE A 177 -3.01 5.53 -13.71
CA ILE A 177 -1.70 5.16 -14.27
C ILE A 177 -0.93 4.33 -13.26
N GLY A 178 -0.85 4.79 -12.00
CA GLY A 178 -0.18 4.07 -10.92
C GLY A 178 -0.77 2.68 -10.69
N ALA A 179 -2.09 2.56 -10.64
CA ALA A 179 -2.77 1.27 -10.51
C ALA A 179 -2.44 0.32 -11.68
N ALA A 180 -2.41 0.83 -12.92
CA ALA A 180 -2.04 0.04 -14.10
C ALA A 180 -0.59 -0.42 -14.05
N VAL A 181 0.35 0.44 -13.64
CA VAL A 181 1.78 0.12 -13.50
C VAL A 181 1.98 -0.94 -12.43
N VAL A 182 1.38 -0.80 -11.25
CA VAL A 182 1.45 -1.80 -10.17
C VAL A 182 0.90 -3.14 -10.63
N LEU A 183 -0.26 -3.15 -11.30
CA LEU A 183 -0.86 -4.38 -11.83
C LEU A 183 0.08 -5.05 -12.85
N ALA A 184 0.66 -4.28 -13.77
CA ALA A 184 1.61 -4.80 -14.75
C ALA A 184 2.87 -5.39 -14.08
N ALA A 185 3.41 -4.70 -13.06
CA ALA A 185 4.56 -5.18 -12.29
C ALA A 185 4.26 -6.50 -11.56
N VAL A 186 3.11 -6.59 -10.88
CA VAL A 186 2.70 -7.82 -10.18
C VAL A 186 2.50 -8.99 -11.14
N VAL A 187 1.87 -8.75 -12.29
CA VAL A 187 1.68 -9.79 -13.33
C VAL A 187 3.04 -10.24 -13.89
N LEU A 188 3.95 -9.31 -14.15
CA LEU A 188 5.29 -9.62 -14.64
C LEU A 188 6.10 -10.44 -13.62
N LEU A 189 6.13 -10.01 -12.38
CA LEU A 189 6.78 -10.73 -11.27
C LEU A 189 6.20 -12.14 -11.12
N GLY A 190 4.89 -12.28 -11.15
CA GLY A 190 4.22 -13.58 -11.10
C GLY A 190 4.64 -14.52 -12.25
N LYS A 191 4.77 -13.99 -13.47
CA LYS A 191 5.28 -14.75 -14.62
C LYS A 191 6.73 -15.17 -14.46
N ILE A 192 7.59 -14.26 -13.95
CA ILE A 192 9.02 -14.53 -13.70
C ILE A 192 9.17 -15.63 -12.64
N ILE A 193 8.48 -15.53 -11.52
CA ILE A 193 8.52 -16.52 -10.43
C ILE A 193 8.04 -17.87 -10.93
N LYS A 194 6.92 -17.92 -11.68
CA LYS A 194 6.41 -19.17 -12.27
C LYS A 194 7.42 -19.80 -13.21
N LYS A 195 8.07 -19.00 -14.06
CA LYS A 195 9.10 -19.49 -15.00
C LYS A 195 10.34 -20.03 -14.26
N ALA A 196 10.78 -19.35 -13.20
CA ALA A 196 11.90 -19.79 -12.37
C ALA A 196 11.59 -21.09 -11.63
N ALA A 197 10.40 -21.23 -11.04
CA ALA A 197 9.94 -22.45 -10.39
C ALA A 197 9.90 -23.64 -11.34
N HIS A 198 9.43 -23.43 -12.60
CA HIS A 198 9.40 -24.49 -13.61
C HIS A 198 10.80 -24.96 -14.03
N ARG A 199 11.78 -24.06 -14.10
CA ARG A 199 13.18 -24.41 -14.41
C ARG A 199 13.79 -25.25 -13.32
N ASN A 200 13.56 -24.92 -12.05
CA ASN A 200 14.13 -25.63 -10.89
C ASN A 200 13.47 -27.01 -10.67
N GLY A 201 12.19 -27.18 -11.02
CA GLY A 201 11.49 -28.46 -10.92
C GLY A 201 11.86 -29.47 -12.02
N SER A 202 12.41 -28.99 -13.15
CA SER A 202 12.86 -29.84 -14.26
C SER A 202 14.26 -30.45 -14.06
N THR A 203 15.00 -30.04 -13.04
CA THR A 203 16.35 -30.51 -12.75
C THR A 203 16.42 -31.58 -11.64
N ALA A 204 15.28 -32.03 -11.11
CA ALA A 204 15.25 -33.11 -10.14
C ALA A 204 15.52 -34.45 -10.86
N PRO A 205 16.54 -35.23 -10.49
CA PRO A 205 16.79 -36.54 -11.10
C PRO A 205 15.62 -37.46 -10.79
N ARG A 206 15.07 -38.06 -11.85
CA ARG A 206 14.11 -39.19 -11.72
C ARG A 206 14.91 -40.41 -11.22
N HIS A 207 14.76 -40.74 -9.94
CA HIS A 207 15.15 -42.04 -9.35
C HIS A 207 13.94 -42.94 -9.37
#